data_55a2c8e9f04f20ea4a26f9dd3a9fb2ce
#
_entry.id   55a2c8e9f04f20ea4a26f9dd3a9fb2ce
#
_cell.length_a   1.000
_cell.length_b   1.000
_cell.length_c   1.000
_cell.angle_alpha   90.00
_cell.angle_beta   90.00
_cell.angle_gamma   90.00
#
_symmetry.space_group_name_H-M   'P 1'
#
loop_
_entity.id
_entity.type
_entity.pdbx_description
1 polymer ?
#
loop_
_entity_poly.entity_id
_entity_poly.type
_entity_poly.pdbx_seq_one_letter_code
_entity_poly.pdbx_strand_id
1 'polypeptide(L)'
;MRYIFVILVGAFLTTQLYAQELPVKKEAVFQPGEVLQYKLKYGFITAAEGTLKVFDSDLKFEGKPTYRLSVDAETSGTFDVFYKVRDHYDSYIDRVELTPYFYQENVREGSYRRSDKARFNQDTRKVVSNRGTFTGPTNQTFDLVSAYYFSRSLDVARIKIGDKFKLNYFLGDGVKQLTIEFVGREVVKSKLGNIRCLKFSPSIEPGRIFRKDSKLYLWITDDGNRVPVKAQVEILVGSVTMEIKSAAGLKYPLANAK
;
A
#
# COMPACT_ATOMS: atom_id res chain seq x y z
N MET A 1 8.23 45.07 -53.53
CA MET A 1 8.38 44.87 -52.06
C MET A 1 7.78 43.54 -51.70
N ARG A 2 8.65 42.54 -51.45
CA ARG A 2 8.23 41.15 -51.14
C ARG A 2 8.32 40.95 -49.64
N TYR A 3 7.21 40.67 -48.97
CA TYR A 3 7.17 40.34 -47.56
C TYR A 3 7.45 38.84 -47.42
N ILE A 4 8.55 38.51 -46.77
CA ILE A 4 8.89 37.13 -46.34
C ILE A 4 8.24 36.91 -44.99
N PHE A 5 7.24 36.04 -44.95
CA PHE A 5 6.63 35.52 -43.71
C PHE A 5 7.51 34.35 -43.22
N VAL A 6 8.21 34.55 -42.15
CA VAL A 6 8.89 33.48 -41.43
C VAL A 6 7.88 32.90 -40.45
N ILE A 7 7.38 31.69 -40.73
CA ILE A 7 6.58 30.91 -39.82
C ILE A 7 7.53 30.17 -38.87
N LEU A 8 7.63 30.67 -37.65
CA LEU A 8 8.27 29.95 -36.54
C LEU A 8 7.28 28.90 -36.03
N VAL A 9 7.45 27.64 -36.49
CA VAL A 9 6.75 26.49 -35.91
C VAL A 9 7.48 26.14 -34.61
N GLY A 10 6.96 26.67 -33.50
CA GLY A 10 7.35 26.25 -32.16
C GLY A 10 6.86 24.83 -31.91
N ALA A 11 7.76 23.85 -32.02
CA ALA A 11 7.48 22.49 -31.57
C ALA A 11 7.36 22.50 -30.04
N PHE A 12 6.13 22.58 -29.54
CA PHE A 12 5.82 22.24 -28.15
C PHE A 12 6.04 20.72 -27.97
N LEU A 13 7.23 20.35 -27.53
CA LEU A 13 7.48 19.05 -26.97
C LEU A 13 6.71 18.95 -25.64
N THR A 14 5.47 18.53 -25.71
CA THR A 14 4.76 18.06 -24.52
C THR A 14 5.43 16.76 -24.09
N THR A 15 6.38 16.83 -23.15
CA THR A 15 6.86 15.67 -22.42
C THR A 15 5.69 15.13 -21.63
N GLN A 16 4.99 14.14 -22.18
CA GLN A 16 4.07 13.33 -21.38
C GLN A 16 4.94 12.62 -20.33
N LEU A 17 4.82 13.04 -19.10
CA LEU A 17 5.34 12.31 -17.93
C LEU A 17 4.55 10.99 -17.83
N TYR A 18 5.02 9.98 -18.55
CA TYR A 18 4.54 8.62 -18.32
C TYR A 18 4.94 8.22 -16.90
N ALA A 19 3.99 7.76 -16.12
CA ALA A 19 4.30 7.10 -14.87
C ALA A 19 5.21 5.90 -15.19
N GLN A 20 6.43 5.90 -14.66
CA GLN A 20 7.41 4.86 -14.93
C GLN A 20 6.90 3.55 -14.31
N GLU A 21 6.78 2.49 -15.10
CA GLU A 21 6.61 1.15 -14.56
C GLU A 21 7.93 0.75 -13.91
N LEU A 22 7.93 0.62 -12.58
CA LEU A 22 9.11 0.14 -11.86
C LEU A 22 9.22 -1.38 -12.02
N PRO A 23 10.40 -1.91 -12.36
CA PRO A 23 10.61 -3.34 -12.40
C PRO A 23 10.28 -3.99 -11.06
N VAL A 24 9.69 -5.18 -11.10
CA VAL A 24 9.46 -6.00 -9.91
C VAL A 24 10.67 -6.87 -9.67
N LYS A 25 11.11 -7.01 -8.43
CA LYS A 25 12.16 -7.96 -8.07
C LYS A 25 11.67 -9.38 -8.35
N LYS A 26 12.58 -10.25 -8.81
CA LYS A 26 12.25 -11.65 -9.13
C LYS A 26 11.76 -12.48 -7.93
N GLU A 27 12.05 -12.00 -6.71
CA GLU A 27 11.68 -12.69 -5.48
C GLU A 27 10.96 -11.72 -4.53
N ALA A 28 9.99 -12.26 -3.78
CA ALA A 28 9.36 -11.55 -2.68
C ALA A 28 10.41 -11.07 -1.67
N VAL A 29 10.26 -9.83 -1.22
CA VAL A 29 11.16 -9.22 -0.19
C VAL A 29 10.72 -9.57 1.23
N PHE A 30 9.71 -10.37 1.38
CA PHE A 30 9.15 -10.90 2.62
C PHE A 30 9.13 -12.43 2.57
N GLN A 31 8.85 -13.06 3.70
CA GLN A 31 8.81 -14.52 3.82
C GLN A 31 7.77 -14.96 4.85
N PRO A 32 7.33 -16.22 4.81
CA PRO A 32 6.51 -16.81 5.87
C PRO A 32 7.18 -16.66 7.24
N GLY A 33 6.36 -16.31 8.25
CA GLY A 33 6.85 -15.99 9.59
C GLY A 33 7.15 -14.50 9.81
N GLU A 34 7.06 -13.65 8.77
CA GLU A 34 7.12 -12.19 8.98
C GLU A 34 5.91 -11.72 9.80
N VAL A 35 6.18 -10.95 10.87
CA VAL A 35 5.18 -10.31 11.71
C VAL A 35 5.57 -8.86 11.93
N LEU A 36 4.71 -7.94 11.51
CA LEU A 36 4.87 -6.50 11.69
C LEU A 36 3.75 -5.98 12.59
N GLN A 37 4.10 -5.30 13.67
CA GLN A 37 3.12 -4.70 14.58
C GLN A 37 3.21 -3.18 14.53
N TYR A 38 2.05 -2.53 14.55
CA TYR A 38 1.90 -1.08 14.43
C TYR A 38 1.02 -0.51 15.53
N LYS A 39 1.24 0.78 15.83
CA LYS A 39 0.32 1.62 16.61
C LYS A 39 -0.24 2.70 15.72
N LEU A 40 -1.55 2.89 15.78
CA LEU A 40 -2.25 4.01 15.17
C LEU A 40 -2.50 5.06 16.25
N LYS A 41 -2.05 6.28 15.98
CA LYS A 41 -2.17 7.40 16.92
C LYS A 41 -3.02 8.51 16.31
N TYR A 42 -3.87 9.10 17.11
CA TYR A 42 -4.49 10.39 16.85
C TYR A 42 -3.83 11.43 17.77
N GLY A 43 -3.06 12.34 17.20
CA GLY A 43 -2.16 13.17 17.95
C GLY A 43 -1.13 12.31 18.74
N PHE A 44 -1.15 12.41 20.06
CA PHE A 44 -0.26 11.63 20.94
C PHE A 44 -0.93 10.40 21.58
N ILE A 45 -2.23 10.19 21.34
CA ILE A 45 -2.99 9.07 21.94
C ILE A 45 -2.98 7.87 20.99
N THR A 46 -2.63 6.68 21.50
CA THR A 46 -2.77 5.43 20.75
C THR A 46 -4.25 5.06 20.68
N ALA A 47 -4.80 5.03 19.46
CA ALA A 47 -6.19 4.76 19.19
C ALA A 47 -6.44 3.28 18.82
N ALA A 48 -5.48 2.69 18.07
CA ALA A 48 -5.61 1.32 17.58
C ALA A 48 -4.21 0.68 17.45
N GLU A 49 -4.22 -0.64 17.34
CA GLU A 49 -3.05 -1.45 16.96
C GLU A 49 -3.37 -2.26 15.70
N GLY A 50 -2.34 -2.52 14.89
CA GLY A 50 -2.44 -3.34 13.69
C GLY A 50 -1.35 -4.39 13.67
N THR A 51 -1.66 -5.58 13.18
CA THR A 51 -0.67 -6.65 13.00
C THR A 51 -0.79 -7.20 11.58
N LEU A 52 0.35 -7.23 10.87
CA LEU A 52 0.47 -7.83 9.55
C LEU A 52 1.31 -9.11 9.68
N LYS A 53 0.85 -10.19 9.03
CA LYS A 53 1.51 -11.49 9.07
C LYS A 53 1.60 -12.11 7.68
N VAL A 54 2.68 -12.82 7.42
CA VAL A 54 2.87 -13.62 6.21
C VAL A 54 2.91 -15.10 6.60
N PHE A 55 2.08 -15.90 5.94
CA PHE A 55 2.04 -17.35 6.13
C PHE A 55 2.29 -18.08 4.81
N ASP A 56 2.86 -19.27 4.88
CA ASP A 56 2.62 -20.26 3.84
C ASP A 56 1.13 -20.62 3.84
N SER A 57 0.58 -20.79 2.65
CA SER A 57 -0.81 -21.21 2.52
C SER A 57 -0.91 -22.63 1.97
N ASP A 58 -1.77 -23.44 2.58
CA ASP A 58 -2.12 -24.76 2.08
C ASP A 58 -3.09 -24.66 0.86
N LEU A 59 -3.71 -23.48 0.67
CA LEU A 59 -4.61 -23.25 -0.46
C LEU A 59 -3.80 -23.02 -1.74
N LYS A 60 -4.19 -23.75 -2.77
CA LYS A 60 -3.69 -23.56 -4.13
C LYS A 60 -4.80 -22.99 -5.00
N PHE A 61 -4.44 -22.06 -5.86
CA PHE A 61 -5.34 -21.53 -6.88
C PHE A 61 -4.79 -21.90 -8.26
N GLU A 62 -5.62 -22.56 -9.06
CA GLU A 62 -5.22 -23.05 -10.38
C GLU A 62 -3.95 -23.93 -10.32
N GLY A 63 -3.81 -24.71 -9.22
CA GLY A 63 -2.64 -25.56 -8.97
C GLY A 63 -1.39 -24.82 -8.44
N LYS A 64 -1.38 -23.48 -8.42
CA LYS A 64 -0.25 -22.67 -7.97
C LYS A 64 -0.26 -22.48 -6.46
N PRO A 65 0.90 -22.58 -5.78
CA PRO A 65 1.02 -22.34 -4.35
C PRO A 65 0.90 -20.83 -4.04
N THR A 66 0.35 -20.51 -2.86
CA THR A 66 0.14 -19.13 -2.45
C THR A 66 0.79 -18.78 -1.12
N TYR A 67 1.04 -17.47 -0.90
CA TYR A 67 1.16 -16.91 0.44
C TYR A 67 -0.21 -16.43 0.92
N ARG A 68 -0.47 -16.55 2.22
CA ARG A 68 -1.56 -15.83 2.89
C ARG A 68 -0.97 -14.63 3.61
N LEU A 69 -1.42 -13.45 3.22
CA LEU A 69 -1.14 -12.17 3.85
C LEU A 69 -2.32 -11.83 4.75
N SER A 70 -2.08 -11.70 6.04
CA SER A 70 -3.15 -11.47 7.03
C SER A 70 -2.93 -10.14 7.74
N VAL A 71 -4.00 -9.38 7.93
CA VAL A 71 -4.01 -8.11 8.65
C VAL A 71 -5.10 -8.13 9.70
N ASP A 72 -4.72 -7.87 10.94
CA ASP A 72 -5.62 -7.63 12.05
C ASP A 72 -5.52 -6.15 12.46
N ALA A 73 -6.65 -5.47 12.67
CA ALA A 73 -6.70 -4.11 13.19
C ALA A 73 -7.71 -4.02 14.33
N GLU A 74 -7.29 -3.45 15.46
CA GLU A 74 -8.13 -3.36 16.64
C GLU A 74 -7.91 -2.05 17.39
N THR A 75 -8.98 -1.47 17.90
CA THR A 75 -8.89 -0.35 18.86
C THR A 75 -8.33 -0.84 20.19
N SER A 76 -7.66 0.05 20.92
CA SER A 76 -7.03 -0.26 22.18
C SER A 76 -7.31 0.82 23.23
N GLY A 77 -7.15 0.45 24.51
CA GLY A 77 -7.28 1.36 25.64
C GLY A 77 -8.63 2.07 25.69
N THR A 78 -8.61 3.38 25.93
CA THR A 78 -9.82 4.20 26.08
C THR A 78 -10.68 4.22 24.80
N PHE A 79 -10.05 4.17 23.61
CA PHE A 79 -10.80 4.16 22.34
C PHE A 79 -11.67 2.93 22.19
N ASP A 80 -11.23 1.77 22.70
CA ASP A 80 -11.99 0.53 22.63
C ASP A 80 -13.33 0.59 23.38
N VAL A 81 -13.40 1.44 24.40
CA VAL A 81 -14.63 1.68 25.18
C VAL A 81 -15.64 2.52 24.39
N PHE A 82 -15.17 3.52 23.65
CA PHE A 82 -16.03 4.44 22.90
C PHE A 82 -16.41 3.91 21.52
N TYR A 83 -15.46 3.26 20.83
CA TYR A 83 -15.68 2.76 19.48
C TYR A 83 -14.81 1.53 19.23
N LYS A 84 -15.44 0.35 19.37
CA LYS A 84 -14.75 -0.93 19.25
C LYS A 84 -14.56 -1.31 17.79
N VAL A 85 -13.30 -1.50 17.36
CA VAL A 85 -12.91 -2.00 16.04
C VAL A 85 -12.25 -3.36 16.19
N ARG A 86 -12.64 -4.33 15.36
CA ARG A 86 -12.05 -5.66 15.23
C ARG A 86 -12.16 -6.08 13.78
N ASP A 87 -11.16 -5.67 13.00
CA ASP A 87 -11.13 -5.92 11.57
C ASP A 87 -10.09 -6.97 11.22
N HIS A 88 -10.44 -7.85 10.32
CA HIS A 88 -9.57 -8.90 9.83
C HIS A 88 -9.64 -8.96 8.31
N TYR A 89 -8.47 -9.08 7.67
CA TYR A 89 -8.29 -9.14 6.23
C TYR A 89 -7.31 -10.25 5.88
N ASP A 90 -7.66 -11.10 4.90
CA ASP A 90 -6.74 -12.07 4.29
C ASP A 90 -6.66 -11.85 2.78
N SER A 91 -5.44 -11.88 2.24
CA SER A 91 -5.16 -11.90 0.81
C SER A 91 -4.31 -13.12 0.48
N TYR A 92 -4.74 -13.91 -0.50
CA TYR A 92 -4.01 -15.07 -1.01
C TYR A 92 -3.40 -14.71 -2.34
N ILE A 93 -2.06 -14.63 -2.38
CA ILE A 93 -1.30 -14.14 -3.52
C ILE A 93 -0.43 -15.23 -4.15
N ASP A 94 -0.19 -15.11 -5.45
CA ASP A 94 0.81 -15.92 -6.16
C ASP A 94 2.20 -15.72 -5.53
N ARG A 95 3.00 -16.78 -5.39
CA ARG A 95 4.33 -16.69 -4.78
C ARG A 95 5.37 -16.05 -5.70
N VAL A 96 5.13 -16.02 -7.00
CA VAL A 96 6.07 -15.51 -8.01
C VAL A 96 5.62 -14.13 -8.49
N GLU A 97 4.38 -14.03 -8.97
CA GLU A 97 3.83 -12.78 -9.52
C GLU A 97 3.38 -11.79 -8.43
N LEU A 98 3.18 -12.27 -7.21
CA LEU A 98 2.70 -11.51 -6.04
C LEU A 98 1.33 -10.85 -6.26
N THR A 99 0.57 -11.30 -7.26
CA THR A 99 -0.78 -10.85 -7.56
C THR A 99 -1.82 -11.67 -6.80
N PRO A 100 -2.95 -11.09 -6.37
CA PRO A 100 -3.95 -11.81 -5.60
C PRO A 100 -4.78 -12.74 -6.48
N TYR A 101 -5.13 -13.90 -5.90
CA TYR A 101 -6.19 -14.79 -6.37
C TYR A 101 -7.49 -14.62 -5.62
N PHE A 102 -7.37 -14.39 -4.32
CA PHE A 102 -8.52 -14.32 -3.43
C PHE A 102 -8.26 -13.38 -2.27
N TYR A 103 -9.28 -12.60 -1.93
CA TYR A 103 -9.31 -11.68 -0.81
C TYR A 103 -10.58 -11.89 0.00
N GLN A 104 -10.49 -11.77 1.30
CA GLN A 104 -11.63 -11.71 2.20
C GLN A 104 -11.41 -10.72 3.32
N GLU A 105 -12.51 -10.12 3.78
CA GLU A 105 -12.51 -9.22 4.92
C GLU A 105 -13.65 -9.50 5.87
N ASN A 106 -13.42 -9.24 7.14
CA ASN A 106 -14.41 -9.25 8.20
C ASN A 106 -14.23 -7.99 9.04
N VAL A 107 -15.08 -7.00 8.80
CA VAL A 107 -15.03 -5.68 9.42
C VAL A 107 -16.07 -5.59 10.52
N ARG A 108 -15.65 -5.18 11.71
CA ARG A 108 -16.49 -5.00 12.89
C ARG A 108 -16.15 -3.69 13.58
N GLU A 109 -16.89 -2.64 13.25
CA GLU A 109 -16.66 -1.28 13.73
C GLU A 109 -17.91 -0.75 14.45
N GLY A 110 -17.86 -0.66 15.78
CA GLY A 110 -19.04 -0.34 16.59
C GLY A 110 -20.22 -1.29 16.32
N SER A 111 -21.32 -0.77 15.77
CA SER A 111 -22.47 -1.55 15.29
C SER A 111 -22.35 -2.01 13.83
N TYR A 112 -21.40 -1.44 13.06
CA TYR A 112 -21.22 -1.79 11.65
C TYR A 112 -20.57 -3.16 11.51
N ARG A 113 -21.10 -3.96 10.57
CA ARG A 113 -20.58 -5.29 10.22
C ARG A 113 -20.53 -5.42 8.72
N ARG A 114 -19.40 -5.92 8.21
CA ARG A 114 -19.23 -6.22 6.80
C ARG A 114 -18.35 -7.47 6.62
N SER A 115 -18.77 -8.36 5.74
CA SER A 115 -17.98 -9.51 5.35
C SER A 115 -18.01 -9.61 3.83
N ASP A 116 -16.91 -9.29 3.19
CA ASP A 116 -16.79 -9.29 1.74
C ASP A 116 -15.71 -10.29 1.29
N LYS A 117 -15.88 -10.82 0.07
CA LYS A 117 -14.94 -11.72 -0.59
C LYS A 117 -14.78 -11.29 -2.04
N ALA A 118 -13.58 -11.44 -2.59
CA ALA A 118 -13.30 -11.15 -3.99
C ALA A 118 -12.34 -12.19 -4.58
N ARG A 119 -12.62 -12.65 -5.79
CA ARG A 119 -11.74 -13.47 -6.63
C ARG A 119 -11.17 -12.62 -7.74
N PHE A 120 -9.87 -12.72 -7.94
CA PHE A 120 -9.14 -12.01 -8.97
C PHE A 120 -8.74 -12.98 -10.08
N ASN A 121 -9.01 -12.60 -11.32
CA ASN A 121 -8.49 -13.26 -12.50
C ASN A 121 -7.72 -12.20 -13.31
N GLN A 122 -6.40 -12.29 -13.26
CA GLN A 122 -5.52 -11.30 -13.88
C GLN A 122 -5.58 -11.39 -15.41
N ASP A 123 -5.70 -12.58 -15.98
CA ASP A 123 -5.73 -12.80 -17.44
C ASP A 123 -6.97 -12.15 -18.07
N THR A 124 -8.13 -12.31 -17.44
CA THR A 124 -9.38 -11.70 -17.90
C THR A 124 -9.60 -10.30 -17.32
N ARG A 125 -8.73 -9.81 -16.44
CA ARG A 125 -8.80 -8.53 -15.73
C ARG A 125 -10.05 -8.38 -14.89
N LYS A 126 -10.66 -9.49 -14.46
CA LYS A 126 -11.92 -9.48 -13.72
C LYS A 126 -11.69 -9.66 -12.22
N VAL A 127 -12.48 -8.92 -11.45
CA VAL A 127 -12.64 -9.10 -10.00
C VAL A 127 -14.10 -9.46 -9.76
N VAL A 128 -14.34 -10.67 -9.27
CA VAL A 128 -15.67 -11.16 -8.93
C VAL A 128 -15.83 -11.13 -7.41
N SER A 129 -16.73 -10.31 -6.92
CA SER A 129 -17.03 -10.17 -5.49
C SER A 129 -18.49 -10.49 -5.19
N ASN A 130 -18.85 -10.55 -3.91
CA ASN A 130 -20.25 -10.64 -3.49
C ASN A 130 -21.07 -9.37 -3.82
N ARG A 131 -20.43 -8.31 -4.34
CA ARG A 131 -21.10 -7.07 -4.79
C ARG A 131 -21.23 -6.96 -6.32
N GLY A 132 -20.61 -7.84 -7.07
CA GLY A 132 -20.65 -7.84 -8.53
C GLY A 132 -19.34 -8.21 -9.17
N THR A 133 -19.30 -8.06 -10.50
CA THR A 133 -18.11 -8.29 -11.31
C THR A 133 -17.59 -6.97 -11.84
N PHE A 134 -16.30 -6.73 -11.64
CA PHE A 134 -15.60 -5.50 -12.03
C PHE A 134 -14.46 -5.84 -12.98
N THR A 135 -14.12 -4.89 -13.85
CA THR A 135 -13.01 -5.06 -14.80
C THR A 135 -11.89 -4.07 -14.48
N GLY A 136 -10.68 -4.58 -14.29
CA GLY A 136 -9.49 -3.77 -14.12
C GLY A 136 -8.99 -3.15 -15.42
N PRO A 137 -8.29 -2.01 -15.37
CA PRO A 137 -7.72 -1.38 -16.56
C PRO A 137 -6.54 -2.15 -17.14
N THR A 138 -5.84 -2.94 -16.34
CA THR A 138 -4.70 -3.77 -16.74
C THR A 138 -4.86 -5.20 -16.21
N ASN A 139 -3.93 -6.08 -16.56
CA ASN A 139 -3.81 -7.45 -16.03
C ASN A 139 -3.19 -7.50 -14.61
N GLN A 140 -3.09 -6.39 -13.92
CA GLN A 140 -2.63 -6.30 -12.53
C GLN A 140 -3.63 -5.47 -11.72
N THR A 141 -4.50 -6.17 -11.00
CA THR A 141 -5.44 -5.57 -10.05
C THR A 141 -5.24 -6.24 -8.69
N PHE A 142 -5.05 -5.45 -7.67
CA PHE A 142 -4.75 -5.88 -6.31
C PHE A 142 -5.94 -5.64 -5.38
N ASP A 143 -5.98 -6.28 -4.22
CA ASP A 143 -6.63 -5.76 -3.03
C ASP A 143 -5.65 -4.85 -2.25
N LEU A 144 -6.11 -4.19 -1.19
CA LEU A 144 -5.25 -3.26 -0.44
C LEU A 144 -4.06 -3.95 0.23
N VAL A 145 -4.25 -5.19 0.70
CA VAL A 145 -3.19 -5.94 1.38
C VAL A 145 -2.13 -6.38 0.37
N SER A 146 -2.56 -6.99 -0.74
CA SER A 146 -1.65 -7.43 -1.80
C SER A 146 -0.96 -6.26 -2.51
N ALA A 147 -1.64 -5.11 -2.72
CA ALA A 147 -1.04 -3.91 -3.27
C ALA A 147 0.14 -3.41 -2.40
N TYR A 148 -0.04 -3.42 -1.08
CA TYR A 148 1.01 -3.08 -0.14
C TYR A 148 2.21 -4.04 -0.26
N TYR A 149 2.00 -5.35 -0.17
CA TYR A 149 3.09 -6.32 -0.24
C TYR A 149 3.77 -6.35 -1.62
N PHE A 150 3.03 -6.20 -2.72
CA PHE A 150 3.58 -6.06 -4.06
C PHE A 150 4.47 -4.81 -4.17
N SER A 151 4.02 -3.66 -3.65
CA SER A 151 4.79 -2.41 -3.71
C SER A 151 6.15 -2.50 -3.01
N ARG A 152 6.29 -3.34 -1.98
CA ARG A 152 7.58 -3.62 -1.32
C ARG A 152 8.58 -4.31 -2.26
N SER A 153 8.11 -5.06 -3.24
CA SER A 153 8.94 -5.79 -4.21
C SER A 153 9.32 -4.97 -5.44
N LEU A 154 8.85 -3.73 -5.57
CA LEU A 154 9.27 -2.84 -6.65
C LEU A 154 10.75 -2.48 -6.54
N ASP A 155 11.47 -2.46 -7.68
CA ASP A 155 12.85 -2.03 -7.70
C ASP A 155 12.95 -0.50 -7.72
N VAL A 156 13.26 0.06 -6.57
CA VAL A 156 13.41 1.50 -6.36
C VAL A 156 14.87 1.94 -6.27
N ALA A 157 15.82 1.10 -6.70
CA ALA A 157 17.25 1.42 -6.58
C ALA A 157 17.64 2.70 -7.35
N ARG A 158 16.98 2.96 -8.48
CA ARG A 158 17.23 4.11 -9.35
C ARG A 158 16.17 5.20 -9.29
N ILE A 159 15.26 5.11 -8.31
CA ILE A 159 14.15 6.07 -8.18
C ILE A 159 14.66 7.47 -7.85
N LYS A 160 14.10 8.48 -8.52
CA LYS A 160 14.43 9.90 -8.35
C LYS A 160 13.26 10.63 -7.71
N ILE A 161 13.55 11.70 -6.98
CA ILE A 161 12.51 12.57 -6.40
C ILE A 161 11.56 13.06 -7.51
N GLY A 162 10.26 12.92 -7.29
CA GLY A 162 9.21 13.24 -8.25
C GLY A 162 8.77 12.09 -9.14
N ASP A 163 9.50 10.96 -9.17
CA ASP A 163 9.06 9.78 -9.91
C ASP A 163 7.75 9.25 -9.34
N LYS A 164 6.85 8.83 -10.23
CA LYS A 164 5.52 8.34 -9.89
C LYS A 164 5.31 6.96 -10.49
N PHE A 165 4.66 6.09 -9.73
CA PHE A 165 4.16 4.81 -10.20
C PHE A 165 2.70 4.62 -9.80
N LYS A 166 2.01 3.71 -10.48
CA LYS A 166 0.58 3.49 -10.31
C LYS A 166 0.29 2.03 -10.02
N LEU A 167 -0.68 1.80 -9.14
CA LEU A 167 -1.22 0.48 -8.85
C LEU A 167 -2.75 0.53 -8.99
N ASN A 168 -3.33 -0.52 -9.58
CA ASN A 168 -4.78 -0.66 -9.63
C ASN A 168 -5.21 -1.56 -8.46
N TYR A 169 -6.18 -1.12 -7.68
CA TYR A 169 -6.67 -1.89 -6.56
C TYR A 169 -8.20 -1.91 -6.52
N PHE A 170 -8.73 -3.03 -6.08
CA PHE A 170 -10.16 -3.21 -5.85
C PHE A 170 -10.51 -2.76 -4.43
N LEU A 171 -11.55 -1.93 -4.32
CA LEU A 171 -12.10 -1.50 -3.04
C LEU A 171 -13.62 -1.55 -3.12
N GLY A 172 -14.21 -2.61 -2.57
CA GLY A 172 -15.64 -2.79 -2.33
C GLY A 172 -16.58 -2.60 -3.52
N ASP A 173 -16.56 -1.45 -4.15
CA ASP A 173 -17.48 -0.99 -5.19
C ASP A 173 -16.84 -0.77 -6.57
N GLY A 174 -15.52 -1.04 -6.70
CA GLY A 174 -14.86 -0.86 -7.98
C GLY A 174 -13.35 -0.97 -7.94
N VAL A 175 -12.75 -0.92 -9.15
CA VAL A 175 -11.30 -0.84 -9.31
C VAL A 175 -10.90 0.62 -9.39
N LYS A 176 -9.97 1.01 -8.52
CA LYS A 176 -9.42 2.36 -8.40
C LYS A 176 -7.94 2.36 -8.72
N GLN A 177 -7.38 3.53 -9.00
CA GLN A 177 -5.95 3.70 -9.25
C GLN A 177 -5.31 4.51 -8.12
N LEU A 178 -4.26 3.95 -7.52
CA LEU A 178 -3.39 4.61 -6.56
C LEU A 178 -2.15 5.12 -7.29
N THR A 179 -1.87 6.42 -7.20
CA THR A 179 -0.60 7.00 -7.66
C THR A 179 0.29 7.22 -6.45
N ILE A 180 1.55 6.79 -6.53
CA ILE A 180 2.52 6.91 -5.45
C ILE A 180 3.73 7.69 -5.98
N GLU A 181 4.05 8.81 -5.33
CA GLU A 181 5.18 9.67 -5.67
C GLU A 181 6.34 9.44 -4.70
N PHE A 182 7.56 9.30 -5.22
CA PHE A 182 8.75 9.28 -4.38
C PHE A 182 9.15 10.72 -4.01
N VAL A 183 9.21 10.99 -2.70
CA VAL A 183 9.46 12.33 -2.15
C VAL A 183 10.91 12.52 -1.73
N GLY A 184 11.61 11.44 -1.32
CA GLY A 184 13.01 11.56 -0.90
C GLY A 184 13.43 10.47 0.09
N ARG A 185 14.57 10.73 0.76
CA ARG A 185 15.14 9.86 1.79
C ARG A 185 15.36 10.63 3.06
N GLU A 186 15.04 10.01 4.20
CA GLU A 186 15.29 10.60 5.52
C GLU A 186 15.50 9.52 6.59
N VAL A 187 16.08 9.92 7.73
CA VAL A 187 16.22 9.03 8.89
C VAL A 187 15.01 9.22 9.80
N VAL A 188 14.32 8.13 10.12
CA VAL A 188 13.16 8.13 11.02
C VAL A 188 13.53 7.49 12.33
N LYS A 189 13.32 8.21 13.42
CA LYS A 189 13.42 7.66 14.79
C LYS A 189 12.17 6.80 15.07
N SER A 190 12.37 5.54 15.41
CA SER A 190 11.30 4.58 15.66
C SER A 190 11.60 3.69 16.88
N LYS A 191 10.69 2.77 17.19
CA LYS A 191 10.93 1.72 18.19
C LYS A 191 11.99 0.71 17.76
N LEU A 192 12.28 0.60 16.46
CA LEU A 192 13.35 -0.24 15.91
C LEU A 192 14.71 0.47 15.86
N GLY A 193 14.82 1.70 16.37
CA GLY A 193 16.01 2.56 16.30
C GLY A 193 15.87 3.68 15.28
N ASN A 194 17.00 4.28 14.91
CA ASN A 194 17.08 5.25 13.82
C ASN A 194 17.20 4.50 12.51
N ILE A 195 16.20 4.60 11.64
CA ILE A 195 16.10 3.82 10.41
C ILE A 195 16.21 4.75 9.20
N ARG A 196 17.09 4.41 8.25
CA ARG A 196 17.10 5.06 6.93
C ARG A 196 15.84 4.64 6.17
N CYS A 197 15.10 5.62 5.66
CA CYS A 197 13.83 5.40 4.99
C CYS A 197 13.76 6.09 3.65
N LEU A 198 13.05 5.47 2.72
CA LEU A 198 12.48 6.06 1.54
C LEU A 198 11.12 6.66 1.92
N LYS A 199 10.87 7.90 1.52
CA LYS A 199 9.62 8.61 1.75
C LYS A 199 8.79 8.66 0.48
N PHE A 200 7.56 8.21 0.57
CA PHE A 200 6.59 8.23 -0.52
C PHE A 200 5.36 9.03 -0.13
N SER A 201 4.67 9.55 -1.15
CA SER A 201 3.37 10.21 -1.01
C SER A 201 2.34 9.50 -1.90
N PRO A 202 1.57 8.54 -1.36
CA PRO A 202 0.43 7.97 -2.05
C PRO A 202 -0.68 9.01 -2.23
N SER A 203 -1.36 8.97 -3.38
CA SER A 203 -2.55 9.79 -3.59
C SER A 203 -3.67 9.37 -2.65
N ILE A 204 -4.44 10.33 -2.17
CA ILE A 204 -5.66 10.11 -1.40
C ILE A 204 -6.83 10.77 -2.12
N GLU A 205 -8.01 10.14 -2.05
CA GLU A 205 -9.24 10.75 -2.55
C GLU A 205 -9.82 11.67 -1.46
N PRO A 206 -10.09 12.95 -1.77
CA PRO A 206 -10.79 13.84 -0.84
C PRO A 206 -12.15 13.28 -0.45
N GLY A 207 -12.55 13.45 0.79
CA GLY A 207 -13.82 12.93 1.29
C GLY A 207 -14.18 13.47 2.67
N ARG A 208 -14.97 12.71 3.41
CA ARG A 208 -15.45 13.11 4.74
C ARG A 208 -14.35 13.35 5.77
N ILE A 209 -13.19 12.71 5.61
CA ILE A 209 -12.07 12.74 6.58
C ILE A 209 -10.89 13.52 6.01
N PHE A 210 -10.65 13.43 4.68
CA PHE A 210 -9.50 14.03 4.04
C PHE A 210 -9.87 15.34 3.36
N ARG A 211 -9.07 16.37 3.56
CA ARG A 211 -9.16 17.65 2.86
C ARG A 211 -8.63 17.50 1.43
N LYS A 212 -8.96 18.43 0.54
CA LYS A 212 -8.43 18.46 -0.84
C LYS A 212 -6.89 18.51 -0.90
N ASP A 213 -6.29 19.17 0.08
CA ASP A 213 -4.86 19.40 0.21
C ASP A 213 -4.18 18.44 1.21
N SER A 214 -4.93 17.51 1.80
CA SER A 214 -4.36 16.50 2.70
C SER A 214 -3.28 15.68 1.99
N LYS A 215 -2.16 15.47 2.67
CA LYS A 215 -1.06 14.64 2.18
C LYS A 215 -0.90 13.43 3.07
N LEU A 216 -0.78 12.27 2.43
CA LEU A 216 -0.35 11.04 3.08
C LEU A 216 1.15 10.86 2.79
N TYR A 217 1.92 10.64 3.83
CA TYR A 217 3.32 10.27 3.73
C TYR A 217 3.54 8.87 4.29
N LEU A 218 4.37 8.12 3.60
CA LEU A 218 4.75 6.76 3.98
C LEU A 218 6.27 6.65 3.99
N TRP A 219 6.86 6.25 5.11
CA TRP A 219 8.28 5.99 5.27
C TRP A 219 8.52 4.50 5.35
N ILE A 220 9.24 3.96 4.38
CA ILE A 220 9.61 2.54 4.33
C ILE A 220 11.12 2.40 4.48
N THR A 221 11.58 1.29 5.07
CA THR A 221 13.01 1.05 5.26
C THR A 221 13.76 1.06 3.93
N ASP A 222 14.93 1.73 3.88
CA ASP A 222 15.81 1.72 2.70
C ASP A 222 16.76 0.53 2.77
N ASP A 223 16.17 -0.68 2.80
CA ASP A 223 16.86 -1.97 2.83
C ASP A 223 16.14 -3.01 1.96
N GLY A 224 16.51 -4.28 2.07
CA GLY A 224 15.91 -5.37 1.33
C GLY A 224 14.45 -5.67 1.72
N ASN A 225 14.01 -5.32 2.94
CA ASN A 225 12.68 -5.66 3.45
C ASN A 225 11.58 -4.69 3.01
N ARG A 226 11.91 -3.39 2.84
CA ARG A 226 10.95 -2.33 2.47
C ARG A 226 9.75 -2.26 3.44
N VAL A 227 10.02 -2.35 4.75
CA VAL A 227 8.98 -2.31 5.80
C VAL A 227 8.54 -0.89 6.06
N PRO A 228 7.25 -0.56 6.15
CA PRO A 228 6.78 0.72 6.63
C PRO A 228 7.20 0.94 8.07
N VAL A 229 7.88 2.04 8.33
CA VAL A 229 8.28 2.46 9.68
C VAL A 229 7.25 3.44 10.24
N LYS A 230 6.73 4.29 9.36
CA LYS A 230 5.78 5.34 9.71
C LYS A 230 4.87 5.63 8.51
N ALA A 231 3.60 5.90 8.77
CA ALA A 231 2.71 6.60 7.86
C ALA A 231 2.06 7.76 8.59
N GLN A 232 1.82 8.88 7.91
CA GLN A 232 1.19 10.05 8.49
C GLN A 232 0.27 10.71 7.48
N VAL A 233 -0.96 10.99 7.89
CA VAL A 233 -1.95 11.70 7.09
C VAL A 233 -2.56 12.83 7.90
N GLU A 234 -2.68 13.99 7.27
CA GLU A 234 -3.44 15.12 7.81
C GLU A 234 -4.93 14.88 7.53
N ILE A 235 -5.74 15.08 8.54
CA ILE A 235 -7.20 15.00 8.45
C ILE A 235 -7.80 16.38 8.76
N LEU A 236 -9.13 16.52 8.69
CA LEU A 236 -9.82 17.81 8.93
C LEU A 236 -9.42 18.45 10.25
N VAL A 237 -9.22 17.66 11.29
CA VAL A 237 -8.73 18.13 12.61
C VAL A 237 -7.58 17.24 13.06
N GLY A 238 -6.36 17.78 13.08
CA GLY A 238 -5.16 17.07 13.51
C GLY A 238 -4.55 16.13 12.46
N SER A 239 -3.91 15.07 12.93
CA SER A 239 -3.28 14.04 12.08
C SER A 239 -3.42 12.65 12.67
N VAL A 240 -3.45 11.67 11.79
CA VAL A 240 -3.33 10.24 12.14
C VAL A 240 -1.93 9.76 11.75
N THR A 241 -1.27 9.09 12.68
CA THR A 241 0.07 8.53 12.46
C THR A 241 0.07 7.06 12.78
N MET A 242 0.52 6.24 11.84
CA MET A 242 0.87 4.83 12.07
C MET A 242 2.37 4.74 12.33
N GLU A 243 2.77 4.06 13.39
CA GLU A 243 4.18 3.84 13.74
C GLU A 243 4.44 2.36 14.01
N ILE A 244 5.59 1.88 13.53
CA ILE A 244 6.00 0.50 13.80
C ILE A 244 6.32 0.31 15.28
N LYS A 245 5.79 -0.77 15.86
CA LYS A 245 6.01 -1.20 17.24
C LYS A 245 7.08 -2.29 17.32
N SER A 246 6.99 -3.27 16.43
CA SER A 246 7.94 -4.38 16.32
C SER A 246 7.93 -4.98 14.91
N ALA A 247 9.04 -5.63 14.54
CA ALA A 247 9.17 -6.40 13.31
C ALA A 247 9.96 -7.69 13.65
N ALA A 248 9.43 -8.83 13.23
CA ALA A 248 10.03 -10.15 13.41
C ALA A 248 9.94 -10.94 12.11
N GLY A 249 10.79 -11.97 11.95
CA GLY A 249 10.78 -12.85 10.78
C GLY A 249 11.16 -12.16 9.46
N LEU A 250 11.87 -11.03 9.52
CA LEU A 250 12.32 -10.30 8.34
C LEU A 250 13.29 -11.13 7.50
N LYS A 251 13.22 -10.97 6.19
CA LYS A 251 14.09 -11.67 5.23
C LYS A 251 15.52 -11.10 5.19
N TYR A 252 15.66 -9.80 5.44
CA TYR A 252 16.94 -9.07 5.38
C TYR A 252 17.20 -8.29 6.68
N PRO A 253 18.45 -7.88 6.95
CA PRO A 253 18.77 -6.96 8.04
C PRO A 253 18.10 -5.59 7.85
N LEU A 254 17.77 -4.94 8.97
CA LEU A 254 17.22 -3.56 8.96
C LEU A 254 18.29 -2.52 8.60
N ALA A 255 17.89 -1.47 7.89
CA ALA A 255 18.72 -0.33 7.50
C ALA A 255 18.93 0.66 8.66
N ASN A 256 19.57 0.24 9.74
CA ASN A 256 19.90 1.13 10.85
C ASN A 256 20.82 2.27 10.38
N ALA A 257 20.48 3.51 10.76
CA ALA A 257 21.39 4.63 10.66
C ALA A 257 22.38 4.56 11.83
N LYS A 258 23.67 4.65 11.49
CA LYS A 258 24.75 4.74 12.49
C LYS A 258 24.70 6.10 13.20
#